data_3bce1cbec95b2e6e586291bda3e8630f
#
_entry.id   3bce1cbec95b2e6e586291bda3e8630f
#
_cell.length_a   1.000
_cell.length_b   1.000
_cell.length_c   1.000
_cell.angle_alpha   90.00
_cell.angle_beta   90.00
_cell.angle_gamma   90.00
#
_symmetry.space_group_name_H-M   'P 1'
#
loop_
_entity.id
_entity.type
_entity.pdbx_description
1 polymer ?
#
loop_
_entity_poly.entity_id
_entity_poly.type
_entity_poly.pdbx_seq_one_letter_code
_entity_poly.pdbx_strand_id
1 'polypeptide(L)'
;MLGEFDFHLLQIQYLKSAMDQIATFRPMNMTPAAMQTEYDNGVTVRSDYLSKKATLNLARGELGEKQDAAHQGAIGVYGVMKTRYRKDPGALDAINTLPTKDQSIQETRVRMESMSALWTQLPNDPFLSPPGPFVAWSGMNQAAFDALLATLKTAQAAFVAADADFEMAEGDLHAKDAHLADVAVSALEEGRAQFAVGTPQREVIDAIPTTPAAQAPNQAVISVATSPAPGQAHLEYDAAHATSFDVLHKGPGDTEFSTVADDLIEKVYNANGLPPGLHDYKVIGQNSRGNGPESAVASMTVA
;
A
#
# COMPACT_ATOMS: atom_id res chain seq x y z
N MET A 1 11.67 3.60 -7.04
CA MET A 1 11.39 5.03 -6.74
C MET A 1 12.16 5.53 -5.52
N LEU A 2 11.77 5.26 -4.26
CA LEU A 2 12.50 5.83 -3.10
C LEU A 2 13.98 5.46 -3.05
N GLY A 3 14.37 4.26 -3.45
CA GLY A 3 15.77 3.85 -3.46
C GLY A 3 16.65 4.62 -4.46
N GLU A 4 16.11 4.98 -5.62
CA GLU A 4 16.78 5.82 -6.61
C GLU A 4 16.87 7.26 -6.11
N PHE A 5 15.78 7.79 -5.57
CA PHE A 5 15.76 9.11 -4.96
C PHE A 5 16.78 9.26 -3.82
N ASP A 6 16.85 8.29 -2.92
CA ASP A 6 17.83 8.27 -1.83
C ASP A 6 19.27 8.19 -2.36
N PHE A 7 19.47 7.49 -3.48
CA PHE A 7 20.76 7.44 -4.15
C PHE A 7 21.16 8.80 -4.72
N HIS A 8 20.25 9.50 -5.40
CA HIS A 8 20.54 10.84 -5.93
C HIS A 8 20.79 11.84 -4.80
N LEU A 9 20.05 11.77 -3.70
CA LEU A 9 20.36 12.56 -2.49
C LEU A 9 21.77 12.29 -1.98
N LEU A 10 22.18 11.03 -1.92
CA LEU A 10 23.54 10.65 -1.52
C LEU A 10 24.59 11.22 -2.47
N GLN A 11 24.35 11.19 -3.79
CA GLN A 11 25.26 11.80 -4.78
C GLN A 11 25.44 13.30 -4.54
N ILE A 12 24.34 14.03 -4.25
CA ILE A 12 24.40 15.46 -3.93
C ILE A 12 25.26 15.74 -2.69
N GLN A 13 25.18 14.88 -1.65
CA GLN A 13 26.06 14.98 -0.48
C GLN A 13 27.53 14.77 -0.83
N TYR A 14 27.85 13.76 -1.64
CA TYR A 14 29.22 13.53 -2.10
C TYR A 14 29.75 14.68 -2.95
N LEU A 15 28.94 15.25 -3.85
CA LEU A 15 29.29 16.41 -4.64
C LEU A 15 29.59 17.63 -3.76
N LYS A 16 28.73 17.91 -2.77
CA LYS A 16 28.98 18.98 -1.80
C LYS A 16 30.30 18.76 -1.06
N SER A 17 30.57 17.54 -0.60
CA SER A 17 31.83 17.19 0.07
C SER A 17 33.05 17.40 -0.84
N ALA A 18 32.95 17.04 -2.13
CA ALA A 18 33.99 17.30 -3.12
C ALA A 18 34.21 18.80 -3.34
N MET A 19 33.15 19.60 -3.38
CA MET A 19 33.23 21.07 -3.49
C MET A 19 33.87 21.72 -2.27
N ASP A 20 33.69 21.16 -1.07
CA ASP A 20 34.35 21.63 0.16
C ASP A 20 35.86 21.31 0.14
N GLN A 21 36.24 20.16 -0.43
CA GLN A 21 37.63 19.74 -0.53
C GLN A 21 38.39 20.44 -1.68
N ILE A 22 37.72 20.75 -2.78
CA ILE A 22 38.30 21.32 -4.01
C ILE A 22 37.74 22.72 -4.22
N ALA A 23 38.42 23.74 -3.72
CA ALA A 23 37.94 25.12 -3.73
C ALA A 23 37.62 25.66 -5.16
N THR A 24 38.25 25.12 -6.21
CA THR A 24 38.03 25.49 -7.61
C THR A 24 36.88 24.70 -8.27
N PHE A 25 36.39 23.65 -7.65
CA PHE A 25 35.29 22.87 -8.18
C PHE A 25 33.94 23.54 -7.85
N ARG A 26 33.35 24.14 -8.87
CA ARG A 26 32.06 24.86 -8.78
C ARG A 26 31.18 24.46 -9.97
N PRO A 27 30.69 23.20 -10.00
CA PRO A 27 29.90 22.72 -11.14
C PRO A 27 28.64 23.57 -11.30
N MET A 28 28.28 23.84 -12.53
CA MET A 28 27.13 24.71 -12.90
C MET A 28 27.16 26.07 -12.19
N ASN A 29 28.34 26.56 -11.79
CA ASN A 29 28.55 27.75 -10.96
C ASN A 29 27.88 27.70 -9.56
N MET A 30 27.56 26.52 -9.08
CA MET A 30 26.96 26.34 -7.75
C MET A 30 28.00 26.53 -6.64
N THR A 31 27.56 27.07 -5.51
CA THR A 31 28.34 27.08 -4.28
C THR A 31 28.04 25.83 -3.44
N PRO A 32 28.94 25.43 -2.51
CA PRO A 32 28.62 24.33 -1.57
C PRO A 32 27.32 24.56 -0.79
N ALA A 33 27.01 25.82 -0.45
CA ALA A 33 25.74 26.19 0.21
C ALA A 33 24.52 25.96 -0.72
N ALA A 34 24.63 26.28 -2.02
CA ALA A 34 23.57 26.01 -2.98
C ALA A 34 23.36 24.48 -3.15
N MET A 35 24.44 23.69 -3.21
CA MET A 35 24.36 22.23 -3.25
C MET A 35 23.72 21.65 -1.98
N GLN A 36 24.02 22.22 -0.80
CA GLN A 36 23.33 21.84 0.44
C GLN A 36 21.83 22.15 0.37
N THR A 37 21.45 23.29 -0.20
CA THR A 37 20.03 23.65 -0.38
C THR A 37 19.31 22.63 -1.29
N GLU A 38 19.97 22.14 -2.34
CA GLU A 38 19.40 21.09 -3.20
C GLU A 38 19.14 19.79 -2.42
N TYR A 39 20.09 19.40 -1.58
CA TYR A 39 19.94 18.25 -0.68
C TYR A 39 18.78 18.45 0.29
N ASP A 40 18.73 19.57 1.01
CA ASP A 40 17.71 19.87 2.03
C ASP A 40 16.30 19.92 1.40
N ASN A 41 16.17 20.51 0.20
CA ASN A 41 14.93 20.48 -0.55
C ASN A 41 14.50 19.06 -0.92
N GLY A 42 15.44 18.22 -1.33
CA GLY A 42 15.15 16.82 -1.62
C GLY A 42 14.66 16.05 -0.38
N VAL A 43 15.32 16.26 0.77
CA VAL A 43 14.88 15.67 2.05
C VAL A 43 13.46 16.11 2.41
N THR A 44 13.13 17.38 2.16
CA THR A 44 11.79 17.94 2.42
C THR A 44 10.73 17.26 1.55
N VAL A 45 10.97 17.17 0.24
CA VAL A 45 10.06 16.51 -0.71
C VAL A 45 9.85 15.03 -0.35
N ARG A 46 10.93 14.32 0.01
CA ARG A 46 10.83 12.92 0.49
C ARG A 46 9.97 12.79 1.76
N SER A 47 10.17 13.69 2.71
CA SER A 47 9.40 13.70 3.96
C SER A 47 7.92 13.96 3.72
N ASP A 48 7.60 14.90 2.83
CA ASP A 48 6.21 15.20 2.46
C ASP A 48 5.55 14.00 1.79
N TYR A 49 6.19 13.38 0.79
CA TYR A 49 5.71 12.14 0.17
C TYR A 49 5.38 11.04 1.19
N LEU A 50 6.28 10.79 2.15
CA LEU A 50 6.06 9.77 3.18
C LEU A 50 4.89 10.13 4.10
N SER A 51 4.77 11.42 4.46
CA SER A 51 3.67 11.94 5.27
C SER A 51 2.31 11.78 4.56
N LYS A 52 2.24 12.18 3.28
CA LYS A 52 1.00 12.05 2.48
C LYS A 52 0.62 10.59 2.26
N LYS A 53 1.59 9.70 2.03
CA LYS A 53 1.36 8.26 1.95
C LYS A 53 0.77 7.68 3.24
N ALA A 54 1.28 8.10 4.39
CA ALA A 54 0.74 7.68 5.68
C ALA A 54 -0.70 8.18 5.89
N THR A 55 -0.98 9.45 5.54
CA THR A 55 -2.32 10.05 5.61
C THR A 55 -3.31 9.31 4.71
N LEU A 56 -2.93 8.98 3.48
CA LEU A 56 -3.77 8.20 2.56
C LEU A 56 -4.11 6.81 3.13
N ASN A 57 -3.12 6.12 3.71
CA ASN A 57 -3.35 4.80 4.29
C ASN A 57 -4.32 4.85 5.49
N LEU A 58 -4.21 5.88 6.34
CA LEU A 58 -5.13 6.11 7.45
C LEU A 58 -6.55 6.41 6.94
N ALA A 59 -6.69 7.31 5.96
CA ALA A 59 -7.99 7.66 5.37
C ALA A 59 -8.65 6.45 4.68
N ARG A 60 -7.86 5.57 4.05
CA ARG A 60 -8.34 4.31 3.45
C ARG A 60 -8.88 3.34 4.52
N GLY A 61 -8.15 3.20 5.63
CA GLY A 61 -8.58 2.38 6.76
C GLY A 61 -9.88 2.90 7.38
N GLU A 62 -9.97 4.20 7.65
CA GLU A 62 -11.17 4.83 8.18
C GLU A 62 -12.38 4.67 7.25
N LEU A 63 -12.18 4.87 5.95
CA LEU A 63 -13.24 4.68 4.95
C LEU A 63 -13.77 3.24 4.97
N GLY A 64 -12.90 2.23 5.07
CA GLY A 64 -13.30 0.83 5.20
C GLY A 64 -14.15 0.59 6.43
N GLU A 65 -13.74 1.07 7.61
CA GLU A 65 -14.51 0.94 8.86
C GLU A 65 -15.90 1.60 8.75
N LYS A 66 -15.99 2.80 8.17
CA LYS A 66 -17.28 3.49 8.00
C LYS A 66 -18.18 2.81 6.97
N GLN A 67 -17.57 2.24 5.91
CA GLN A 67 -18.32 1.44 4.93
C GLN A 67 -18.92 0.19 5.57
N ASP A 68 -18.15 -0.55 6.36
CA ASP A 68 -18.61 -1.75 7.05
C ASP A 68 -19.73 -1.42 8.04
N ALA A 69 -19.59 -0.36 8.83
CA ALA A 69 -20.61 0.09 9.77
C ALA A 69 -21.91 0.50 9.05
N ALA A 70 -21.80 1.24 7.94
CA ALA A 70 -22.93 1.67 7.12
C ALA A 70 -23.63 0.47 6.45
N HIS A 71 -22.86 -0.47 5.91
CA HIS A 71 -23.36 -1.71 5.31
C HIS A 71 -24.14 -2.55 6.32
N GLN A 72 -23.58 -2.83 7.50
CA GLN A 72 -24.24 -3.58 8.56
C GLN A 72 -25.50 -2.86 9.07
N GLY A 73 -25.44 -1.54 9.22
CA GLY A 73 -26.60 -0.71 9.57
C GLY A 73 -27.72 -0.82 8.53
N ALA A 74 -27.38 -0.74 7.23
CA ALA A 74 -28.37 -0.85 6.16
C ALA A 74 -29.00 -2.23 6.09
N ILE A 75 -28.22 -3.31 6.21
CA ILE A 75 -28.76 -4.69 6.23
C ILE A 75 -29.70 -4.89 7.43
N GLY A 76 -29.27 -4.49 8.61
CA GLY A 76 -30.06 -4.66 9.84
C GLY A 76 -31.37 -3.90 9.80
N VAL A 77 -31.33 -2.61 9.43
CA VAL A 77 -32.55 -1.77 9.31
C VAL A 77 -33.50 -2.31 8.25
N TYR A 78 -33.00 -2.71 7.08
CA TYR A 78 -33.82 -3.31 6.01
C TYR A 78 -34.55 -4.57 6.50
N GLY A 79 -33.84 -5.47 7.19
CA GLY A 79 -34.44 -6.69 7.73
C GLY A 79 -35.56 -6.42 8.73
N VAL A 80 -35.35 -5.44 9.62
CA VAL A 80 -36.38 -5.03 10.60
C VAL A 80 -37.57 -4.36 9.93
N MET A 81 -37.36 -3.47 8.95
CA MET A 81 -38.43 -2.86 8.17
C MET A 81 -39.32 -3.94 7.53
N LYS A 82 -38.73 -4.90 6.80
CA LYS A 82 -39.50 -6.01 6.18
C LYS A 82 -40.29 -6.83 7.19
N THR A 83 -39.72 -7.08 8.34
CA THR A 83 -40.37 -7.88 9.38
C THR A 83 -41.56 -7.13 9.99
N ARG A 84 -41.41 -5.86 10.31
CA ARG A 84 -42.44 -5.06 10.97
C ARG A 84 -43.61 -4.72 10.09
N TYR A 85 -43.30 -4.35 8.82
CA TYR A 85 -44.35 -3.96 7.84
C TYR A 85 -44.85 -5.12 6.98
N ARG A 86 -44.54 -6.39 7.35
CA ARG A 86 -44.98 -7.58 6.56
C ARG A 86 -46.51 -7.71 6.35
N LYS A 87 -47.30 -7.08 7.21
CA LYS A 87 -48.79 -7.10 7.15
C LYS A 87 -49.36 -5.84 6.49
N ASP A 88 -48.54 -4.88 6.14
CA ASP A 88 -48.91 -3.68 5.39
C ASP A 88 -48.42 -3.81 3.95
N PRO A 89 -49.26 -4.16 2.98
CA PRO A 89 -48.87 -4.39 1.58
C PRO A 89 -48.23 -3.16 0.94
N GLY A 90 -48.70 -1.95 1.25
CA GLY A 90 -48.20 -0.72 0.65
C GLY A 90 -46.79 -0.38 1.17
N ALA A 91 -46.58 -0.46 2.49
CA ALA A 91 -45.27 -0.26 3.08
C ALA A 91 -44.28 -1.35 2.64
N LEU A 92 -44.72 -2.62 2.60
CA LEU A 92 -43.86 -3.73 2.17
C LEU A 92 -43.44 -3.60 0.69
N ASP A 93 -44.33 -3.18 -0.17
CA ASP A 93 -44.02 -2.92 -1.58
C ASP A 93 -42.97 -1.82 -1.70
N ALA A 94 -43.14 -0.70 -1.03
CA ALA A 94 -42.15 0.37 -1.00
C ALA A 94 -40.78 -0.10 -0.48
N ILE A 95 -40.71 -0.93 0.58
CA ILE A 95 -39.48 -1.51 1.12
C ILE A 95 -38.81 -2.45 0.08
N ASN A 96 -39.59 -3.22 -0.66
CA ASN A 96 -39.05 -4.14 -1.67
C ASN A 96 -38.47 -3.43 -2.91
N THR A 97 -38.82 -2.14 -3.14
CA THR A 97 -38.22 -1.33 -4.23
C THR A 97 -36.81 -0.76 -3.85
N LEU A 98 -36.42 -0.84 -2.57
CA LEU A 98 -35.13 -0.33 -2.14
C LEU A 98 -33.96 -1.06 -2.84
N PRO A 99 -32.85 -0.35 -3.18
CA PRO A 99 -31.66 -0.98 -3.72
C PRO A 99 -31.13 -2.06 -2.79
N THR A 100 -30.81 -3.23 -3.32
CA THR A 100 -30.25 -4.36 -2.54
C THR A 100 -28.75 -4.52 -2.73
N LYS A 101 -28.15 -3.87 -3.74
CA LYS A 101 -26.72 -3.87 -3.99
C LYS A 101 -26.01 -2.93 -3.01
N ASP A 102 -24.90 -3.37 -2.46
CA ASP A 102 -24.13 -2.65 -1.46
C ASP A 102 -22.66 -3.12 -1.36
N GLN A 103 -22.12 -3.63 -2.48
CA GLN A 103 -20.74 -4.12 -2.57
C GLN A 103 -19.70 -2.99 -2.69
N SER A 104 -20.12 -1.81 -3.18
CA SER A 104 -19.27 -0.62 -3.29
C SER A 104 -19.73 0.47 -2.33
N ILE A 105 -18.83 1.41 -2.03
CA ILE A 105 -19.14 2.61 -1.22
C ILE A 105 -20.32 3.38 -1.83
N GLN A 106 -20.32 3.54 -3.15
CA GLN A 106 -21.38 4.25 -3.86
C GLN A 106 -22.73 3.52 -3.73
N GLU A 107 -22.74 2.19 -3.88
CA GLU A 107 -23.97 1.40 -3.74
C GLU A 107 -24.51 1.44 -2.31
N THR A 108 -23.63 1.29 -1.30
CA THR A 108 -23.99 1.42 0.11
C THR A 108 -24.61 2.79 0.38
N ARG A 109 -24.01 3.87 -0.13
CA ARG A 109 -24.51 5.23 0.02
C ARG A 109 -25.90 5.40 -0.60
N VAL A 110 -26.07 4.99 -1.86
CA VAL A 110 -27.36 5.09 -2.58
C VAL A 110 -28.44 4.29 -1.86
N ARG A 111 -28.11 3.09 -1.37
CA ARG A 111 -29.03 2.27 -0.58
C ARG A 111 -29.45 2.99 0.69
N MET A 112 -28.52 3.51 1.47
CA MET A 112 -28.81 4.23 2.71
C MET A 112 -29.61 5.52 2.47
N GLU A 113 -29.30 6.28 1.44
CA GLU A 113 -30.07 7.48 1.05
C GLU A 113 -31.51 7.13 0.72
N SER A 114 -31.72 6.06 -0.05
CA SER A 114 -33.06 5.57 -0.40
C SER A 114 -33.83 5.06 0.82
N MET A 115 -33.15 4.37 1.74
CA MET A 115 -33.74 3.90 2.99
C MET A 115 -34.11 5.05 3.91
N SER A 116 -33.27 6.05 4.08
CA SER A 116 -33.55 7.25 4.86
C SER A 116 -34.76 8.02 4.32
N ALA A 117 -34.82 8.20 2.99
CA ALA A 117 -35.97 8.83 2.34
C ALA A 117 -37.27 8.06 2.57
N LEU A 118 -37.23 6.72 2.44
CA LEU A 118 -38.40 5.88 2.74
C LEU A 118 -38.81 5.93 4.21
N TRP A 119 -37.86 6.01 5.12
CA TRP A 119 -38.12 6.02 6.57
C TRP A 119 -39.13 7.10 6.97
N THR A 120 -39.01 8.31 6.40
CA THR A 120 -39.96 9.41 6.66
C THR A 120 -41.36 9.18 6.14
N GLN A 121 -41.54 8.25 5.19
CA GLN A 121 -42.80 7.96 4.52
C GLN A 121 -43.52 6.74 5.12
N LEU A 122 -42.81 5.95 5.94
CA LEU A 122 -43.42 4.79 6.58
C LEU A 122 -44.52 5.21 7.57
N PRO A 123 -45.63 4.48 7.64
CA PRO A 123 -46.65 4.70 8.68
C PRO A 123 -46.07 4.40 10.07
N ASN A 124 -46.81 4.81 11.11
CA ASN A 124 -46.42 4.49 12.47
C ASN A 124 -46.19 2.98 12.64
N ASP A 125 -45.12 2.63 13.39
CA ASP A 125 -44.72 1.26 13.61
C ASP A 125 -45.85 0.48 14.29
N PRO A 126 -46.40 -0.56 13.62
CA PRO A 126 -47.55 -1.31 14.15
C PRO A 126 -47.23 -2.16 15.40
N PHE A 127 -45.94 -2.30 15.74
CA PHE A 127 -45.51 -3.08 16.92
C PHE A 127 -45.22 -2.21 18.15
N LEU A 128 -45.34 -0.86 18.03
CA LEU A 128 -45.21 0.03 19.19
C LEU A 128 -46.56 0.25 19.87
N SER A 129 -46.53 0.35 21.20
CA SER A 129 -47.73 0.67 22.00
C SER A 129 -47.35 1.77 23.04
N PRO A 130 -47.83 3.00 22.87
CA PRO A 130 -48.65 3.53 21.76
C PRO A 130 -47.93 3.54 20.40
N PRO A 131 -48.65 3.56 19.26
CA PRO A 131 -48.06 3.68 17.96
C PRO A 131 -47.18 4.93 17.81
N GLY A 132 -45.99 4.79 17.22
CA GLY A 132 -45.00 5.85 17.09
C GLY A 132 -44.15 5.66 15.82
N PRO A 133 -43.20 6.57 15.55
CA PRO A 133 -42.33 6.45 14.43
C PRO A 133 -41.50 5.17 14.48
N PHE A 134 -41.15 4.63 13.31
CA PHE A 134 -40.33 3.42 13.22
C PHE A 134 -38.97 3.61 13.88
N VAL A 135 -38.59 2.66 14.73
CA VAL A 135 -37.26 2.54 15.36
C VAL A 135 -36.80 1.09 15.15
N ALA A 136 -35.69 0.87 14.47
CA ALA A 136 -35.25 -0.47 14.13
C ALA A 136 -34.93 -1.31 15.37
N TRP A 137 -34.12 -0.78 16.28
CA TRP A 137 -33.79 -1.33 17.60
C TRP A 137 -33.40 -0.21 18.58
N SER A 138 -33.15 -0.53 19.82
CA SER A 138 -32.71 0.47 20.81
C SER A 138 -31.47 1.22 20.33
N GLY A 139 -31.60 2.54 20.18
CA GLY A 139 -30.55 3.43 19.69
C GLY A 139 -30.48 3.58 18.16
N MET A 140 -31.17 2.74 17.35
CA MET A 140 -31.18 2.88 15.89
C MET A 140 -32.52 3.46 15.43
N ASN A 141 -32.66 4.76 15.60
CA ASN A 141 -33.69 5.58 14.97
C ASN A 141 -33.19 6.19 13.65
N GLN A 142 -34.04 6.93 12.93
CA GLN A 142 -33.65 7.56 11.68
C GLN A 142 -32.45 8.49 11.85
N ALA A 143 -32.39 9.31 12.88
CA ALA A 143 -31.27 10.21 13.13
C ALA A 143 -29.94 9.49 13.32
N ALA A 144 -29.94 8.36 14.03
CA ALA A 144 -28.75 7.52 14.19
C ALA A 144 -28.34 6.85 12.86
N PHE A 145 -29.30 6.44 12.02
CA PHE A 145 -29.03 5.89 10.70
C PHE A 145 -28.47 6.95 9.75
N ASP A 146 -29.03 8.15 9.75
CA ASP A 146 -28.54 9.28 8.97
C ASP A 146 -27.14 9.72 9.42
N ALA A 147 -26.82 9.59 10.72
CA ALA A 147 -25.48 9.83 11.23
C ALA A 147 -24.44 8.82 10.67
N LEU A 148 -24.81 7.53 10.53
CA LEU A 148 -23.94 6.55 9.86
C LEU A 148 -23.68 6.94 8.39
N LEU A 149 -24.70 7.34 7.67
CA LEU A 149 -24.56 7.83 6.29
C LEU A 149 -23.68 9.08 6.20
N ALA A 150 -23.84 10.02 7.14
CA ALA A 150 -23.02 11.23 7.19
C ALA A 150 -21.55 10.92 7.46
N THR A 151 -21.25 9.99 8.38
CA THR A 151 -19.87 9.56 8.66
C THR A 151 -19.22 8.88 7.46
N LEU A 152 -19.96 8.04 6.72
CA LEU A 152 -19.47 7.42 5.47
C LEU A 152 -19.13 8.48 4.41
N LYS A 153 -20.02 9.47 4.20
CA LYS A 153 -19.77 10.58 3.26
C LYS A 153 -18.54 11.39 3.64
N THR A 154 -18.35 11.68 4.93
CA THR A 154 -17.19 12.42 5.44
C THR A 154 -15.89 11.63 5.22
N ALA A 155 -15.88 10.34 5.54
CA ALA A 155 -14.71 9.48 5.34
C ALA A 155 -14.38 9.33 3.85
N GLN A 156 -15.39 9.23 2.97
CA GLN A 156 -15.18 9.21 1.52
C GLN A 156 -14.53 10.52 1.02
N ALA A 157 -15.00 11.66 1.48
CA ALA A 157 -14.43 12.95 1.11
C ALA A 157 -12.99 13.10 1.61
N ALA A 158 -12.70 12.66 2.83
CA ALA A 158 -11.35 12.68 3.41
C ALA A 158 -10.39 11.76 2.62
N PHE A 159 -10.84 10.57 2.21
CA PHE A 159 -10.05 9.68 1.38
C PHE A 159 -9.72 10.30 0.02
N VAL A 160 -10.71 10.87 -0.68
CA VAL A 160 -10.49 11.53 -1.99
C VAL A 160 -9.51 12.69 -1.88
N ALA A 161 -9.60 13.49 -0.80
CA ALA A 161 -8.65 14.58 -0.57
C ALA A 161 -7.24 14.07 -0.29
N ALA A 162 -7.10 13.03 0.54
CA ALA A 162 -5.81 12.42 0.85
C ALA A 162 -5.16 11.74 -0.37
N ASP A 163 -5.96 11.15 -1.27
CA ASP A 163 -5.51 10.52 -2.51
C ASP A 163 -4.96 11.59 -3.48
N ALA A 164 -5.69 12.68 -3.68
CA ALA A 164 -5.23 13.80 -4.50
C ALA A 164 -3.95 14.46 -3.95
N ASP A 165 -3.84 14.63 -2.64
CA ASP A 165 -2.64 15.15 -1.98
C ASP A 165 -1.44 14.21 -2.18
N PHE A 166 -1.66 12.91 -2.11
CA PHE A 166 -0.61 11.90 -2.33
C PHE A 166 -0.14 11.89 -3.78
N GLU A 167 -1.05 11.96 -4.77
CA GLU A 167 -0.69 12.03 -6.19
C GLU A 167 0.17 13.28 -6.49
N MET A 168 -0.14 14.43 -5.88
CA MET A 168 0.69 15.63 -6.02
C MET A 168 2.09 15.42 -5.42
N ALA A 169 2.18 14.89 -4.20
CA ALA A 169 3.47 14.64 -3.55
C ALA A 169 4.31 13.59 -4.29
N GLU A 170 3.68 12.60 -4.94
CA GLU A 170 4.34 11.63 -5.81
C GLU A 170 4.89 12.31 -7.07
N GLY A 171 4.13 13.20 -7.70
CA GLY A 171 4.58 14.02 -8.81
C GLY A 171 5.77 14.91 -8.45
N ASP A 172 5.74 15.57 -7.31
CA ASP A 172 6.83 16.41 -6.80
C ASP A 172 8.09 15.57 -6.50
N LEU A 173 7.93 14.36 -5.95
CA LEU A 173 9.04 13.43 -5.72
C LEU A 173 9.71 13.03 -7.03
N HIS A 174 8.92 12.68 -8.06
CA HIS A 174 9.45 12.33 -9.38
C HIS A 174 10.18 13.50 -10.06
N ALA A 175 9.59 14.68 -10.03
CA ALA A 175 10.19 15.87 -10.60
C ALA A 175 11.51 16.22 -9.90
N LYS A 176 11.56 16.12 -8.57
CA LYS A 176 12.76 16.37 -7.78
C LYS A 176 13.82 15.30 -8.01
N ASP A 177 13.43 14.02 -8.14
CA ASP A 177 14.34 12.92 -8.46
C ASP A 177 15.06 13.15 -9.80
N ALA A 178 14.31 13.46 -10.84
CA ALA A 178 14.86 13.78 -12.15
C ALA A 178 15.82 14.99 -12.10
N HIS A 179 15.44 16.04 -11.35
CA HIS A 179 16.30 17.22 -11.16
C HIS A 179 17.61 16.87 -10.42
N LEU A 180 17.57 16.10 -9.34
CA LEU A 180 18.77 15.70 -8.59
C LEU A 180 19.69 14.81 -9.44
N ALA A 181 19.11 13.89 -10.23
CA ALA A 181 19.86 13.07 -11.17
C ALA A 181 20.60 13.93 -12.21
N ASP A 182 19.92 14.93 -12.80
CA ASP A 182 20.50 15.84 -13.79
C ASP A 182 21.62 16.69 -13.18
N VAL A 183 21.42 17.24 -11.98
CA VAL A 183 22.46 17.96 -11.22
C VAL A 183 23.66 17.05 -10.96
N ALA A 184 23.45 15.80 -10.54
CA ALA A 184 24.53 14.88 -10.24
C ALA A 184 25.34 14.51 -11.49
N VAL A 185 24.67 14.20 -12.60
CA VAL A 185 25.33 13.87 -13.89
C VAL A 185 26.12 15.07 -14.40
N SER A 186 25.49 16.25 -14.49
CA SER A 186 26.14 17.47 -14.99
C SER A 186 27.37 17.85 -14.17
N ALA A 187 27.26 17.77 -12.83
CA ALA A 187 28.37 18.09 -11.94
C ALA A 187 29.55 17.10 -12.09
N LEU A 188 29.27 15.81 -12.26
CA LEU A 188 30.30 14.79 -12.49
C LEU A 188 30.99 14.98 -13.83
N GLU A 189 30.26 15.30 -14.90
CA GLU A 189 30.80 15.56 -16.22
C GLU A 189 31.70 16.80 -16.22
N GLU A 190 31.27 17.92 -15.62
CA GLU A 190 32.07 19.12 -15.45
C GLU A 190 33.33 18.85 -14.63
N GLY A 191 33.24 18.13 -13.51
CA GLY A 191 34.39 17.77 -12.70
C GLY A 191 35.41 16.92 -13.45
N ARG A 192 34.91 15.95 -14.25
CA ARG A 192 35.76 15.11 -15.09
C ARG A 192 36.41 15.86 -16.26
N ALA A 193 35.76 16.87 -16.76
CA ALA A 193 36.32 17.74 -17.79
C ALA A 193 37.36 18.75 -17.24
N GLN A 194 37.12 19.26 -16.02
CA GLN A 194 37.98 20.26 -15.38
C GLN A 194 39.29 19.68 -14.87
N PHE A 195 39.32 18.45 -14.36
CA PHE A 195 40.50 17.85 -13.74
C PHE A 195 41.06 16.69 -14.57
N ALA A 196 42.36 16.71 -14.85
CA ALA A 196 43.02 15.66 -15.62
C ALA A 196 43.07 14.33 -14.83
N VAL A 197 43.01 13.21 -15.57
CA VAL A 197 43.13 11.86 -14.98
C VAL A 197 44.46 11.73 -14.21
N GLY A 198 44.41 11.13 -13.04
CA GLY A 198 45.58 10.95 -12.15
C GLY A 198 45.87 12.15 -11.25
N THR A 199 45.07 13.20 -11.27
CA THR A 199 45.18 14.30 -10.31
C THR A 199 44.39 13.97 -9.03
N PRO A 200 44.81 14.40 -7.83
CA PRO A 200 44.07 14.18 -6.58
C PRO A 200 42.63 14.71 -6.64
N GLN A 201 42.42 15.83 -7.38
CA GLN A 201 41.07 16.38 -7.54
C GLN A 201 40.18 15.44 -8.39
N ARG A 202 40.76 14.85 -9.45
CA ARG A 202 40.01 13.88 -10.28
C ARG A 202 39.65 12.60 -9.49
N GLU A 203 40.55 12.13 -8.65
CA GLU A 203 40.29 10.97 -7.79
C GLU A 203 39.11 11.19 -6.82
N VAL A 204 38.99 12.41 -6.26
CA VAL A 204 37.83 12.79 -5.42
C VAL A 204 36.54 12.76 -6.22
N ILE A 205 36.52 13.25 -7.47
CA ILE A 205 35.33 13.23 -8.34
C ILE A 205 34.97 11.80 -8.75
N ASP A 206 35.95 10.98 -9.12
CA ASP A 206 35.69 9.61 -9.57
C ASP A 206 35.32 8.66 -8.40
N ALA A 207 35.56 9.06 -7.14
CA ALA A 207 35.08 8.36 -5.96
C ALA A 207 33.57 8.56 -5.68
N ILE A 208 32.91 9.52 -6.32
CA ILE A 208 31.48 9.74 -6.18
C ILE A 208 30.73 8.57 -6.85
N PRO A 209 29.83 7.87 -6.14
CA PRO A 209 29.09 6.75 -6.70
C PRO A 209 28.25 7.16 -7.93
N THR A 210 28.35 6.40 -9.03
CA THR A 210 27.57 6.63 -10.25
C THR A 210 26.45 5.61 -10.44
N THR A 211 26.42 4.58 -9.61
CA THR A 211 25.38 3.55 -9.57
C THR A 211 24.92 3.33 -8.13
N PRO A 212 23.63 3.11 -7.91
CA PRO A 212 23.15 2.75 -6.57
C PRO A 212 23.92 1.54 -6.03
N ALA A 213 24.32 1.61 -4.76
CA ALA A 213 24.83 0.40 -4.12
C ALA A 213 23.70 -0.62 -4.07
N ALA A 214 23.98 -1.85 -4.49
CA ALA A 214 23.00 -2.92 -4.35
C ALA A 214 22.57 -3.00 -2.88
N GLN A 215 21.27 -2.94 -2.62
CA GLN A 215 20.73 -3.12 -1.28
C GLN A 215 20.57 -4.63 -1.01
N ALA A 216 20.78 -5.05 0.23
CA ALA A 216 20.46 -6.43 0.61
C ALA A 216 18.95 -6.67 0.37
N PRO A 217 18.54 -7.89 -0.01
CA PRO A 217 17.13 -8.19 -0.18
C PRO A 217 16.35 -7.97 1.11
N ASN A 218 15.15 -7.43 0.99
CA ASN A 218 14.21 -7.37 2.10
C ASN A 218 13.69 -8.79 2.41
N GLN A 219 13.00 -8.92 3.55
CA GLN A 219 12.31 -10.15 3.88
C GLN A 219 11.35 -10.54 2.74
N ALA A 220 11.44 -11.78 2.28
CA ALA A 220 10.52 -12.30 1.27
C ALA A 220 9.10 -12.42 1.83
N VAL A 221 8.10 -12.18 0.98
CA VAL A 221 6.68 -12.33 1.30
C VAL A 221 6.08 -13.36 0.36
N ILE A 222 5.50 -14.43 0.92
CA ILE A 222 4.70 -15.39 0.17
C ILE A 222 3.28 -14.85 0.12
N SER A 223 2.82 -14.47 -1.07
CA SER A 223 1.49 -13.88 -1.31
C SER A 223 0.42 -14.93 -1.60
N VAL A 224 0.82 -16.06 -2.20
CA VAL A 224 -0.05 -17.21 -2.50
C VAL A 224 0.64 -18.47 -2.05
N ALA A 225 -0.10 -19.35 -1.36
CA ALA A 225 0.32 -20.69 -1.00
C ALA A 225 -0.89 -21.62 -1.08
N THR A 226 -1.00 -22.41 -2.15
CA THR A 226 -2.18 -23.26 -2.44
C THR A 226 -1.78 -24.63 -2.93
N SER A 227 -2.67 -25.62 -2.75
CA SER A 227 -2.57 -26.95 -3.37
C SER A 227 -3.63 -27.06 -4.46
N PRO A 228 -3.28 -26.78 -5.75
CA PRO A 228 -4.25 -26.70 -6.84
C PRO A 228 -4.80 -28.08 -7.26
N ALA A 229 -4.08 -29.17 -6.97
CA ALA A 229 -4.52 -30.54 -7.20
C ALA A 229 -3.81 -31.50 -6.22
N PRO A 230 -4.29 -32.75 -6.05
CA PRO A 230 -3.64 -33.72 -5.20
C PRO A 230 -2.15 -33.90 -5.56
N GLY A 231 -1.30 -33.89 -4.55
CA GLY A 231 0.15 -33.98 -4.71
C GLY A 231 0.83 -32.75 -5.28
N GLN A 232 0.17 -31.59 -5.33
CA GLN A 232 0.74 -30.37 -5.89
C GLN A 232 0.79 -29.23 -4.86
N ALA A 233 1.79 -28.36 -5.01
CA ALA A 233 1.87 -27.07 -4.33
C ALA A 233 2.19 -25.95 -5.33
N HIS A 234 1.58 -24.78 -5.12
CA HIS A 234 1.82 -23.57 -5.88
C HIS A 234 2.06 -22.41 -4.92
N LEU A 235 3.17 -21.71 -5.11
CA LEU A 235 3.59 -20.56 -4.31
C LEU A 235 3.85 -19.37 -5.23
N GLU A 236 3.38 -18.18 -4.83
CA GLU A 236 3.81 -16.91 -5.41
C GLU A 236 4.47 -16.08 -4.32
N TYR A 237 5.57 -15.43 -4.62
CA TYR A 237 6.37 -14.69 -3.65
C TYR A 237 7.12 -13.52 -4.28
N ASP A 238 7.53 -12.58 -3.45
CA ASP A 238 8.37 -11.45 -3.86
C ASP A 238 9.24 -10.98 -2.68
N ALA A 239 10.36 -10.32 -3.01
CA ALA A 239 11.18 -9.57 -2.06
C ALA A 239 11.81 -8.38 -2.78
N ALA A 240 11.67 -7.19 -2.21
CA ALA A 240 12.34 -6.01 -2.76
C ALA A 240 13.86 -6.23 -2.75
N HIS A 241 14.52 -5.79 -3.80
CA HIS A 241 15.98 -5.91 -4.04
C HIS A 241 16.49 -7.35 -4.25
N ALA A 242 15.66 -8.37 -4.27
CA ALA A 242 16.07 -9.71 -4.66
C ALA A 242 16.19 -9.84 -6.18
N THR A 243 17.21 -10.58 -6.65
CA THR A 243 17.41 -10.98 -8.04
C THR A 243 17.15 -12.45 -8.27
N SER A 244 17.20 -13.25 -7.22
CA SER A 244 16.85 -14.66 -7.18
C SER A 244 16.28 -15.08 -5.84
N PHE A 245 15.76 -16.29 -5.74
CA PHE A 245 15.07 -16.80 -4.57
C PHE A 245 15.44 -18.26 -4.30
N ASP A 246 15.61 -18.60 -3.01
CA ASP A 246 15.64 -19.97 -2.53
C ASP A 246 14.29 -20.34 -1.91
N VAL A 247 13.79 -21.51 -2.21
CA VAL A 247 12.58 -22.07 -1.60
C VAL A 247 12.97 -23.20 -0.64
N LEU A 248 12.54 -23.06 0.59
CA LEU A 248 12.72 -24.05 1.64
C LEU A 248 11.37 -24.71 1.92
N HIS A 249 11.43 -26.01 2.15
CA HIS A 249 10.25 -26.85 2.37
C HIS A 249 10.44 -27.76 3.58
N LYS A 250 9.35 -27.99 4.29
CA LYS A 250 9.24 -28.97 5.36
C LYS A 250 7.95 -29.76 5.16
N GLY A 251 8.08 -31.05 4.82
CA GLY A 251 6.96 -31.95 4.56
C GLY A 251 6.38 -32.60 5.81
N PRO A 252 5.34 -33.44 5.64
CA PRO A 252 4.77 -34.20 6.73
C PRO A 252 5.79 -35.13 7.38
N GLY A 253 6.06 -34.95 8.67
CA GLY A 253 7.03 -35.75 9.44
C GLY A 253 8.44 -35.19 9.46
N ASP A 254 8.76 -34.16 8.68
CA ASP A 254 10.04 -33.49 8.75
C ASP A 254 10.13 -32.60 10.00
N THR A 255 11.31 -32.52 10.60
CA THR A 255 11.56 -31.64 11.75
C THR A 255 12.17 -30.31 11.36
N GLU A 256 12.85 -30.24 10.21
CA GLU A 256 13.58 -29.06 9.74
C GLU A 256 13.24 -28.72 8.29
N PHE A 257 13.49 -27.49 7.90
CA PHE A 257 13.37 -27.03 6.51
C PHE A 257 14.59 -27.47 5.70
N SER A 258 14.36 -27.91 4.47
CA SER A 258 15.39 -28.19 3.48
C SER A 258 15.17 -27.33 2.24
N THR A 259 16.24 -26.89 1.58
CA THR A 259 16.15 -26.17 0.31
C THR A 259 15.68 -27.13 -0.78
N VAL A 260 14.58 -26.80 -1.45
CA VAL A 260 14.00 -27.61 -2.54
C VAL A 260 14.16 -26.95 -3.90
N ALA A 261 14.49 -25.66 -3.92
CA ALA A 261 14.91 -24.94 -5.11
C ALA A 261 15.82 -23.79 -4.68
N ASP A 262 16.84 -23.50 -5.48
CA ASP A 262 17.84 -22.45 -5.27
C ASP A 262 17.98 -21.59 -6.53
N ASP A 263 18.39 -20.34 -6.34
CA ASP A 263 18.66 -19.38 -7.41
C ASP A 263 17.51 -19.17 -8.42
N LEU A 264 16.26 -19.36 -8.02
CA LEU A 264 15.11 -19.13 -8.89
C LEU A 264 14.97 -17.65 -9.25
N ILE A 265 14.88 -17.34 -10.54
CA ILE A 265 14.63 -15.99 -11.04
C ILE A 265 13.12 -15.68 -11.02
N GLU A 266 12.31 -16.71 -11.23
CA GLU A 266 10.86 -16.63 -11.21
C GLU A 266 10.35 -16.37 -9.79
N LYS A 267 9.29 -15.58 -9.69
CA LYS A 267 8.58 -15.28 -8.42
C LYS A 267 7.46 -16.30 -8.13
N VAL A 268 7.59 -17.48 -8.70
CA VAL A 268 6.63 -18.59 -8.61
C VAL A 268 7.38 -19.91 -8.44
N TYR A 269 6.89 -20.77 -7.54
CA TYR A 269 7.37 -22.13 -7.38
C TYR A 269 6.22 -23.13 -7.44
N ASN A 270 6.40 -24.18 -8.22
CA ASN A 270 5.43 -25.28 -8.35
C ASN A 270 6.11 -26.60 -7.99
N ALA A 271 5.51 -27.33 -7.06
CA ALA A 271 5.93 -28.70 -6.71
C ALA A 271 4.87 -29.72 -7.13
N ASN A 272 5.34 -30.90 -7.49
CA ASN A 272 4.50 -32.03 -7.88
C ASN A 272 4.97 -33.31 -7.14
N GLY A 273 4.05 -34.26 -6.96
CA GLY A 273 4.37 -35.57 -6.35
C GLY A 273 4.56 -35.47 -4.83
N LEU A 274 3.98 -34.47 -4.18
CA LEU A 274 4.03 -34.31 -2.74
C LEU A 274 3.15 -35.37 -2.04
N PRO A 275 3.59 -35.95 -0.91
CA PRO A 275 2.75 -36.83 -0.11
C PRO A 275 1.57 -36.06 0.51
N PRO A 276 0.43 -36.72 0.79
CA PRO A 276 -0.66 -36.06 1.52
C PRO A 276 -0.23 -35.61 2.93
N GLY A 277 -0.68 -34.42 3.35
CA GLY A 277 -0.41 -33.89 4.67
C GLY A 277 -0.13 -32.41 4.70
N LEU A 278 0.35 -31.92 5.85
CA LEU A 278 0.74 -30.52 6.05
C LEU A 278 2.13 -30.27 5.50
N HIS A 279 2.26 -29.27 4.66
CA HIS A 279 3.52 -28.80 4.10
C HIS A 279 3.74 -27.34 4.47
N ASP A 280 4.92 -27.04 4.97
CA ASP A 280 5.36 -25.70 5.33
C ASP A 280 6.43 -25.24 4.34
N TYR A 281 6.34 -23.96 3.93
CA TYR A 281 7.28 -23.33 3.02
C TYR A 281 7.82 -22.03 3.58
N LYS A 282 9.08 -21.72 3.25
CA LYS A 282 9.72 -20.43 3.41
C LYS A 282 10.42 -20.03 2.12
N VAL A 283 10.66 -18.74 1.94
CA VAL A 283 11.40 -18.21 0.80
C VAL A 283 12.46 -17.22 1.32
N ILE A 284 13.64 -17.27 0.70
CA ILE A 284 14.73 -16.32 0.94
C ILE A 284 15.02 -15.60 -0.38
N GLY A 285 14.92 -14.27 -0.39
CA GLY A 285 15.41 -13.48 -1.53
C GLY A 285 16.92 -13.31 -1.48
N GLN A 286 17.59 -13.34 -2.64
CA GLN A 286 19.03 -13.21 -2.77
C GLN A 286 19.42 -12.14 -3.79
N ASN A 287 20.60 -11.55 -3.64
CA ASN A 287 21.26 -10.73 -4.63
C ASN A 287 22.79 -10.70 -4.41
N SER A 288 23.51 -9.86 -5.14
CA SER A 288 24.97 -9.71 -5.02
C SER A 288 25.46 -9.25 -3.63
N ARG A 289 24.56 -8.82 -2.73
CA ARG A 289 24.87 -8.46 -1.32
C ARG A 289 24.65 -9.62 -0.36
N GLY A 290 24.11 -10.74 -0.84
CA GLY A 290 23.82 -11.94 -0.06
C GLY A 290 22.32 -12.19 0.10
N ASN A 291 22.01 -12.99 1.12
CA ASN A 291 20.65 -13.43 1.42
C ASN A 291 19.92 -12.39 2.28
N GLY A 292 18.67 -12.15 1.94
CA GLY A 292 17.73 -11.45 2.80
C GLY A 292 17.21 -12.32 3.95
N PRO A 293 16.38 -11.75 4.86
CA PRO A 293 15.70 -12.54 5.88
C PRO A 293 14.72 -13.54 5.27
N GLU A 294 14.55 -14.71 5.93
CA GLU A 294 13.53 -15.71 5.56
C GLU A 294 12.12 -15.11 5.66
N SER A 295 11.23 -15.55 4.78
CA SER A 295 9.80 -15.23 4.88
C SER A 295 9.17 -15.79 6.17
N ALA A 296 7.97 -15.30 6.50
CA ALA A 296 7.09 -16.06 7.38
C ALA A 296 6.79 -17.45 6.79
N VAL A 297 6.47 -18.42 7.66
CA VAL A 297 6.07 -19.76 7.21
C VAL A 297 4.70 -19.68 6.56
N ALA A 298 4.60 -20.20 5.33
CA ALA A 298 3.32 -20.45 4.65
C ALA A 298 3.00 -21.95 4.70
N SER A 299 1.87 -22.28 5.30
CA SER A 299 1.42 -23.67 5.47
C SER A 299 0.25 -24.00 4.55
N MET A 300 0.27 -25.18 3.94
CA MET A 300 -0.84 -25.71 3.14
C MET A 300 -1.03 -27.19 3.38
N THR A 301 -2.24 -27.69 3.21
CA THR A 301 -2.54 -29.12 3.23
C THR A 301 -2.64 -29.66 1.81
N VAL A 302 -1.82 -30.64 1.49
CA VAL A 302 -1.85 -31.36 0.21
C VAL A 302 -2.72 -32.60 0.40
N ALA A 303 -3.64 -32.84 -0.56
CA ALA A 303 -4.54 -34.00 -0.55
C ALA A 303 -3.93 -35.22 -1.23
#